data_bdc833397b1a8190d7c6beccdb472f98
#
_entry.id   bdc833397b1a8190d7c6beccdb472f98
#
_cell.length_a   1.000
_cell.length_b   1.000
_cell.length_c   1.000
_cell.angle_alpha   90.00
_cell.angle_beta   90.00
_cell.angle_gamma   90.00
#
_symmetry.space_group_name_H-M   'P 1'
#
loop_
_entity.id
_entity.type
_entity.pdbx_description
1 polymer ?
#
loop_
_entity_poly.entity_id
_entity_poly.type
_entity_poly.pdbx_seq_one_letter_code
_entity_poly.pdbx_strand_id
1 'polypeptide(L)'
;MNETIAVLADERGREIPVSMSFKWPVKRAVKCYSERLAPVETMETKVRLIDSFFPVAKGGTYCTPGPFGAGKTVLQHTTSKYADVDIVIIAACGERAGEVVETLTEFPELTDPKTGRSLM
;
A
#
# COMPACT_ATOMS: atom_id res chain seq x y z
N MET A 1 -16.13 11.57 -8.30
CA MET A 1 -15.62 10.21 -8.57
C MET A 1 -16.41 9.45 -9.66
N ASN A 2 -17.68 9.80 -9.89
CA ASN A 2 -18.52 9.13 -10.91
C ASN A 2 -18.54 9.86 -12.27
N GLU A 3 -17.69 10.87 -12.44
CA GLU A 3 -17.58 11.61 -13.68
C GLU A 3 -16.86 10.79 -14.74
N THR A 4 -17.34 10.86 -15.98
CA THR A 4 -16.69 10.18 -17.10
C THR A 4 -15.39 10.90 -17.45
N ILE A 5 -14.26 10.21 -17.31
CA ILE A 5 -12.92 10.75 -17.60
C ILE A 5 -12.42 10.38 -19.00
N ALA A 6 -12.97 9.32 -19.57
CA ALA A 6 -12.64 8.85 -20.92
C ALA A 6 -13.81 8.04 -21.50
N VAL A 7 -13.85 7.92 -22.81
CA VAL A 7 -14.78 7.05 -23.53
C VAL A 7 -13.94 6.11 -24.40
N LEU A 8 -14.16 4.81 -24.24
CA LEU A 8 -13.54 3.78 -25.07
C LEU A 8 -14.55 3.38 -26.16
N ALA A 9 -14.12 3.26 -27.39
CA ALA A 9 -14.91 2.69 -28.47
C ALA A 9 -14.44 1.26 -28.76
N ASP A 10 -15.38 0.29 -28.82
CA ASP A 10 -15.05 -1.06 -29.27
C ASP A 10 -14.96 -1.12 -30.81
N GLU A 11 -14.52 -2.24 -31.33
CA GLU A 11 -14.40 -2.45 -32.79
C GLU A 11 -15.75 -2.34 -33.53
N ARG A 12 -16.86 -2.37 -32.80
CA ARG A 12 -18.24 -2.25 -33.32
C ARG A 12 -18.80 -0.83 -33.14
N GLY A 13 -17.96 0.13 -32.69
CA GLY A 13 -18.35 1.52 -32.49
C GLY A 13 -19.23 1.77 -31.27
N ARG A 14 -19.32 0.84 -30.30
CA ARG A 14 -20.04 1.07 -29.05
C ARG A 14 -19.16 1.86 -28.09
N GLU A 15 -19.70 2.91 -27.55
CA GLU A 15 -19.03 3.74 -26.56
C GLU A 15 -19.20 3.17 -25.15
N ILE A 16 -18.07 3.04 -24.45
CA ILE A 16 -18.01 2.58 -23.05
C ILE A 16 -17.43 3.72 -22.22
N PRO A 17 -18.24 4.39 -21.40
CA PRO A 17 -17.74 5.44 -20.51
C PRO A 17 -16.87 4.87 -19.42
N VAL A 18 -15.73 5.48 -19.18
CA VAL A 18 -14.79 5.13 -18.10
C VAL A 18 -14.83 6.22 -17.04
N SER A 19 -15.02 5.84 -15.80
CA SER A 19 -14.94 6.72 -14.63
C SER A 19 -13.83 6.28 -13.67
N MET A 20 -13.46 7.17 -12.74
CA MET A 20 -12.45 6.84 -11.72
C MET A 20 -12.92 5.81 -10.69
N SER A 21 -14.22 5.50 -10.65
CA SER A 21 -14.80 4.52 -9.75
C SER A 21 -15.67 3.52 -10.50
N PHE A 22 -15.60 2.26 -10.13
CA PHE A 22 -16.44 1.19 -10.66
C PHE A 22 -16.68 0.13 -9.58
N LYS A 23 -17.76 -0.62 -9.74
CA LYS A 23 -18.08 -1.73 -8.82
C LYS A 23 -17.36 -2.98 -9.28
N TRP A 24 -16.59 -3.59 -8.36
CA TRP A 24 -15.88 -4.84 -8.61
C TRP A 24 -16.27 -5.89 -7.57
N PRO A 25 -16.55 -7.14 -7.95
CA PRO A 25 -16.83 -8.22 -6.99
C PRO A 25 -15.60 -8.50 -6.13
N VAL A 26 -15.74 -8.43 -4.81
CA VAL A 26 -14.62 -8.57 -3.84
C VAL A 26 -13.86 -9.89 -4.01
N LYS A 27 -14.55 -10.97 -4.35
CA LYS A 27 -13.93 -12.29 -4.53
C LYS A 27 -13.38 -12.54 -5.95
N ARG A 28 -13.51 -11.60 -6.87
CA ARG A 28 -13.00 -11.75 -8.23
C ARG A 28 -11.60 -11.18 -8.32
N ALA A 29 -10.60 -12.03 -8.54
CA ALA A 29 -9.23 -11.58 -8.76
C ALA A 29 -9.12 -10.68 -10.01
N VAL A 30 -8.31 -9.64 -9.90
CA VAL A 30 -7.93 -8.81 -11.05
C VAL A 30 -6.97 -9.61 -11.91
N LYS A 31 -7.24 -9.69 -13.22
CA LYS A 31 -6.42 -10.39 -14.22
C LYS A 31 -6.04 -9.44 -15.36
N CYS A 32 -5.45 -8.31 -15.01
CA CYS A 32 -5.02 -7.28 -15.97
C CYS A 32 -3.51 -7.32 -16.29
N TYR A 33 -2.80 -8.32 -15.78
CA TYR A 33 -1.36 -8.51 -16.01
C TYR A 33 -1.12 -9.73 -16.88
N SER A 34 -0.13 -9.65 -17.76
CA SER A 34 0.28 -10.76 -18.63
C SER A 34 1.15 -11.78 -17.90
N GLU A 35 1.97 -11.31 -16.95
CA GLU A 35 2.92 -12.14 -16.21
C GLU A 35 3.08 -11.62 -14.79
N ARG A 36 3.36 -12.53 -13.85
CA ARG A 36 3.83 -12.21 -12.50
C ARG A 36 5.34 -12.36 -12.45
N LEU A 37 6.01 -11.24 -12.24
CA LEU A 37 7.45 -11.26 -12.03
C LEU A 37 7.77 -11.77 -10.63
N ALA A 38 8.80 -12.63 -10.52
CA ALA A 38 9.33 -13.02 -9.23
C ALA A 38 10.03 -11.83 -8.58
N PRO A 39 9.82 -11.57 -7.27
CA PRO A 39 10.54 -10.53 -6.57
C PRO A 39 12.03 -10.89 -6.49
N VAL A 40 12.89 -9.99 -6.94
CA VAL A 40 14.35 -10.20 -6.97
C VAL A 40 15.12 -9.21 -6.09
N GLU A 41 14.45 -8.13 -5.66
CA GLU A 41 15.06 -7.09 -4.83
C GLU A 41 14.43 -7.08 -3.43
N THR A 42 15.24 -6.75 -2.43
CA THR A 42 14.78 -6.54 -1.06
C THR A 42 14.41 -5.08 -0.83
N MET A 43 13.36 -4.86 -0.07
CA MET A 43 12.98 -3.55 0.45
C MET A 43 13.70 -3.32 1.78
N GLU A 44 14.41 -2.20 1.91
CA GLU A 44 15.01 -1.82 3.18
C GLU A 44 13.94 -1.26 4.12
N THR A 45 13.66 -1.97 5.21
CA THR A 45 12.70 -1.52 6.23
C THR A 45 13.32 -0.59 7.27
N LYS A 46 14.65 -0.50 7.31
CA LYS A 46 15.48 0.17 8.34
C LYS A 46 15.35 -0.47 9.74
N VAL A 47 14.67 -1.59 9.83
CA VAL A 47 14.64 -2.43 11.04
C VAL A 47 15.66 -3.54 10.87
N ARG A 48 16.79 -3.43 11.56
CA ARG A 48 17.95 -4.34 11.39
C ARG A 48 17.58 -5.81 11.47
N LEU A 49 16.70 -6.18 12.39
CA LEU A 49 16.27 -7.56 12.58
C LEU A 49 15.51 -8.09 11.34
N ILE A 50 14.63 -7.27 10.77
CA ILE A 50 13.86 -7.62 9.58
C ILE A 50 14.81 -7.74 8.40
N ASP A 51 15.58 -6.70 8.13
CA ASP A 51 16.45 -6.63 6.96
C ASP A 51 17.51 -7.74 6.93
N SER A 52 17.94 -8.22 8.13
CA SER A 52 18.97 -9.26 8.23
C SER A 52 18.42 -10.69 8.21
N PHE A 53 17.27 -10.94 8.88
CA PHE A 53 16.78 -12.32 9.08
C PHE A 53 15.46 -12.61 8.39
N PHE A 54 14.66 -11.60 8.10
CA PHE A 54 13.33 -11.73 7.51
C PHE A 54 13.11 -10.70 6.41
N PRO A 55 14.01 -10.60 5.41
CA PRO A 55 13.96 -9.53 4.42
C PRO A 55 12.64 -9.50 3.67
N VAL A 56 12.10 -8.29 3.50
CA VAL A 56 10.88 -8.05 2.73
C VAL A 56 11.26 -7.85 1.27
N ALA A 57 10.63 -8.60 0.38
CA ALA A 57 10.87 -8.44 -1.04
C ALA A 57 10.02 -7.30 -1.61
N LYS A 58 10.58 -6.48 -2.51
CA LYS A 58 9.82 -5.51 -3.30
C LYS A 58 8.78 -6.24 -4.15
N GLY A 59 7.51 -5.85 -4.04
CA GLY A 59 6.39 -6.55 -4.69
C GLY A 59 5.94 -7.82 -3.97
N GLY A 60 6.55 -8.16 -2.83
CA GLY A 60 6.18 -9.29 -1.98
C GLY A 60 5.13 -8.92 -0.93
N THR A 61 4.87 -9.87 -0.05
CA THR A 61 3.96 -9.71 1.09
C THR A 61 4.69 -10.05 2.37
N TYR A 62 4.50 -9.24 3.40
CA TYR A 62 5.04 -9.46 4.73
C TYR A 62 3.92 -9.49 5.76
N CYS A 63 3.96 -10.45 6.68
CA CYS A 63 2.96 -10.60 7.72
C CYS A 63 3.60 -10.45 9.09
N THR A 64 2.98 -9.65 9.97
CA THR A 64 3.39 -9.47 11.37
C THR A 64 2.34 -10.05 12.32
N PRO A 65 2.29 -11.36 12.51
CA PRO A 65 1.33 -11.99 13.41
C PRO A 65 1.75 -11.82 14.88
N GLY A 66 0.78 -11.79 15.76
CA GLY A 66 1.03 -11.77 17.20
C GLY A 66 -0.21 -11.51 18.02
N PRO A 67 -0.21 -11.86 19.31
CA PRO A 67 -1.30 -11.56 20.23
C PRO A 67 -1.42 -10.06 20.53
N PHE A 68 -2.42 -9.68 21.33
CA PHE A 68 -2.56 -8.30 21.80
C PHE A 68 -1.32 -7.87 22.59
N GLY A 69 -0.86 -6.65 22.35
CA GLY A 69 0.33 -6.10 23.02
C GLY A 69 1.67 -6.60 22.52
N ALA A 70 1.71 -7.43 21.47
CA ALA A 70 2.97 -7.93 20.88
C ALA A 70 3.75 -6.89 20.06
N GLY A 71 3.25 -5.67 19.93
CA GLY A 71 3.92 -4.61 19.17
C GLY A 71 3.71 -4.64 17.67
N LYS A 72 2.68 -5.36 17.18
CA LYS A 72 2.39 -5.45 15.73
C LYS A 72 2.24 -4.07 15.07
N THR A 73 1.36 -3.25 15.62
CA THR A 73 1.08 -1.89 15.11
C THR A 73 2.33 -1.01 15.19
N VAL A 74 3.08 -1.10 16.29
CA VAL A 74 4.34 -0.36 16.44
C VAL A 74 5.35 -0.75 15.36
N LEU A 75 5.47 -2.04 15.06
CA LEU A 75 6.37 -2.52 14.01
C LEU A 75 5.91 -2.07 12.61
N GLN A 76 4.60 -2.13 12.35
CA GLN A 76 4.03 -1.65 11.08
C GLN A 76 4.24 -0.15 10.90
N HIS A 77 3.98 0.65 11.93
CA HIS A 77 4.23 2.09 11.92
C HIS A 77 5.73 2.40 11.74
N THR A 78 6.62 1.71 12.45
CA THR A 78 8.06 1.88 12.30
C THR A 78 8.52 1.58 10.87
N THR A 79 8.06 0.46 10.29
CA THR A 79 8.37 0.11 8.91
C THR A 79 7.83 1.15 7.94
N SER A 80 6.58 1.60 8.12
CA SER A 80 5.96 2.61 7.26
C SER A 80 6.67 3.97 7.33
N LYS A 81 7.18 4.34 8.51
CA LYS A 81 7.91 5.61 8.72
C LYS A 81 9.30 5.62 8.10
N TYR A 82 10.01 4.51 8.10
CA TYR A 82 11.45 4.48 7.82
C TYR A 82 11.86 3.64 6.62
N ALA A 83 10.96 2.83 6.05
CA ALA A 83 11.28 2.05 4.86
C ALA A 83 11.67 2.94 3.68
N ASP A 84 12.55 2.43 2.82
CA ASP A 84 12.97 3.11 1.58
C ASP A 84 11.90 2.93 0.49
N VAL A 85 10.85 3.74 0.58
CA VAL A 85 9.69 3.73 -0.33
C VAL A 85 9.28 5.15 -0.70
N ASP A 86 8.68 5.30 -1.87
CA ASP A 86 8.25 6.62 -2.39
C ASP A 86 6.90 7.05 -1.83
N ILE A 87 5.99 6.11 -1.58
CA ILE A 87 4.62 6.37 -1.12
C ILE A 87 4.22 5.30 -0.10
N VAL A 88 3.57 5.73 0.97
CA VAL A 88 2.99 4.86 2.00
C VAL A 88 1.47 4.91 1.91
N ILE A 89 0.83 3.75 1.74
CA ILE A 89 -0.63 3.62 1.74
C ILE A 89 -1.05 2.77 2.93
N ILE A 90 -1.86 3.33 3.81
CA ILE A 90 -2.37 2.64 5.01
C ILE A 90 -3.86 2.37 4.86
N ALA A 91 -4.24 1.10 4.89
CA ALA A 91 -5.63 0.66 4.93
C ALA A 91 -5.96 0.17 6.33
N ALA A 92 -6.51 1.03 7.18
CA ALA A 92 -6.93 0.69 8.53
C ALA A 92 -8.27 -0.07 8.50
N CYS A 93 -8.24 -1.37 8.76
CA CYS A 93 -9.42 -2.24 8.74
C CYS A 93 -9.64 -2.83 10.13
N GLY A 94 -10.57 -2.27 10.91
CA GLY A 94 -10.90 -2.73 12.27
C GLY A 94 -9.86 -2.32 13.33
N GLU A 95 -9.03 -1.31 13.04
CA GLU A 95 -8.08 -0.75 14.01
C GLU A 95 -8.78 0.02 15.12
N ARG A 96 -8.09 0.20 16.25
CA ARG A 96 -8.60 0.99 17.36
C ARG A 96 -8.61 2.48 16.97
N ALA A 97 -9.64 3.19 17.42
CA ALA A 97 -9.79 4.62 17.11
C ALA A 97 -8.56 5.45 17.50
N GLY A 98 -7.91 5.15 18.62
CA GLY A 98 -6.66 5.81 19.04
C GLY A 98 -5.51 5.61 18.06
N GLU A 99 -5.31 4.39 17.55
CA GLU A 99 -4.27 4.07 16.57
C GLU A 99 -4.53 4.76 15.22
N VAL A 100 -5.81 4.87 14.84
CA VAL A 100 -6.20 5.62 13.62
C VAL A 100 -5.90 7.10 13.77
N VAL A 101 -6.24 7.70 14.93
CA VAL A 101 -5.94 9.12 15.20
C VAL A 101 -4.43 9.37 15.21
N GLU A 102 -3.65 8.51 15.85
CA GLU A 102 -2.18 8.60 15.86
C GLU A 102 -1.63 8.56 14.42
N THR A 103 -2.11 7.63 13.61
CA THR A 103 -1.71 7.55 12.20
C THR A 103 -2.05 8.83 11.43
N LEU A 104 -3.26 9.37 11.60
CA LEU A 104 -3.71 10.59 10.91
C LEU A 104 -2.96 11.86 11.37
N THR A 105 -2.42 11.88 12.57
CA THR A 105 -1.67 13.03 13.10
C THR A 105 -0.19 12.96 12.79
N GLU A 106 0.43 11.79 12.89
CA GLU A 106 1.87 11.65 12.74
C GLU A 106 2.33 11.43 11.29
N PHE A 107 1.58 10.67 10.50
CA PHE A 107 2.03 10.27 9.16
C PHE A 107 2.05 11.41 8.12
N PRO A 108 1.14 12.40 8.14
CA PRO A 108 1.23 13.54 7.21
C PRO A 108 2.49 14.39 7.38
N GLU A 109 3.14 14.32 8.56
CA GLU A 109 4.39 15.04 8.84
C GLU A 109 5.64 14.30 8.31
N LEU A 110 5.48 13.05 7.87
CA LEU A 110 6.58 12.26 7.33
C LEU A 110 6.98 12.77 5.95
N THR A 111 8.25 13.06 5.82
CA THR A 111 8.86 13.50 4.57
C THR A 111 9.96 12.55 4.14
N ASP A 112 10.07 12.34 2.84
CA ASP A 112 11.22 11.64 2.27
C ASP A 112 12.50 12.45 2.56
N PRO A 113 13.49 11.87 3.24
CA PRO A 113 14.74 12.55 3.59
C PRO A 113 15.56 12.94 2.36
N LYS A 114 15.33 12.34 1.21
CA LYS A 114 16.05 12.62 -0.04
C LYS A 114 15.40 13.77 -0.82
N THR A 115 14.09 13.84 -0.86
CA THR A 115 13.35 14.80 -1.69
C THR A 115 12.61 15.86 -0.90
N GLY A 116 12.41 15.68 0.40
CA GLY A 116 11.62 16.56 1.28
C GLY A 116 10.11 16.55 0.98
N ARG A 117 9.63 15.64 0.13
CA ARG A 117 8.20 15.50 -0.20
C ARG A 117 7.50 14.66 0.86
N SER A 118 6.20 14.93 1.08
CA SER A 118 5.37 14.07 1.92
C SER A 118 5.32 12.65 1.35
N LEU A 119 5.44 11.67 2.23
CA LEU A 119 5.34 10.24 1.90
C LEU A 119 3.89 9.73 1.93
N MET A 120 2.91 10.54 2.33
CA MET A 120 1.51 10.17 2.47
C MET A 120 0.61 11.11 1.68
#